data_96e1824ca50bd67d8acebf6570963b04
#
_entry.id   96e1824ca50bd67d8acebf6570963b04
#
_cell.length_a   1.000
_cell.length_b   1.000
_cell.length_c   1.000
_cell.angle_alpha   90.00
_cell.angle_beta   90.00
_cell.angle_gamma   90.00
#
_symmetry.space_group_name_H-M   'P 1'
#
loop_
_entity.id
_entity.type
_entity.pdbx_description
1 polymer ?
#
loop_
_entity_poly.entity_id
_entity_poly.type
_entity_poly.pdbx_seq_one_letter_code
_entity_poly.pdbx_strand_id
1 'polypeptide(L)'
;MQFSYHPKAGELELIIEGELYRHLYLSRRTSAQTLLALRNLKDNYLYFYQQMEINKKYARLRCVQSQETPQTPLHQTHLLWAIIALKNVEKVLPYLNQMGVCKISFFYADYSQKDQRPEHHLERFEKILIQSSQQCGRSDLMVLEFLENTEQALKTYPKAAVMDLHGTHSSTCLQDLQQGVMIGPEGGFSQRERELFELREIYSTPNPLTLTSEGMALLCAGLGSQKGL
;
A
#
# COMPACT_ATOMS: atom_id res chain seq x y z
N MET A 1 -7.31 -16.46 -3.52
CA MET A 1 -6.76 -17.64 -2.79
C MET A 1 -5.87 -17.11 -1.68
N GLN A 2 -6.10 -17.51 -0.43
CA GLN A 2 -5.25 -17.08 0.69
C GLN A 2 -3.89 -17.76 0.61
N PHE A 3 -2.84 -17.02 0.77
CA PHE A 3 -1.46 -17.52 0.84
C PHE A 3 -0.82 -17.07 2.16
N SER A 4 0.32 -17.62 2.49
CA SER A 4 1.18 -17.10 3.55
C SER A 4 2.44 -16.47 2.95
N TYR A 5 2.87 -15.35 3.54
CA TYR A 5 4.08 -14.68 3.10
C TYR A 5 5.33 -15.37 3.65
N HIS A 6 6.31 -15.57 2.76
CA HIS A 6 7.66 -15.93 3.15
C HIS A 6 8.67 -15.28 2.19
N PRO A 7 9.67 -14.52 2.69
CA PRO A 7 10.56 -13.71 1.83
C PRO A 7 11.39 -14.54 0.86
N LYS A 8 11.57 -15.84 1.13
CA LYS A 8 12.29 -16.81 0.31
C LYS A 8 11.36 -17.78 -0.43
N ALA A 9 10.05 -17.49 -0.54
CA ALA A 9 9.18 -18.33 -1.35
C ALA A 9 9.68 -18.34 -2.79
N GLY A 10 9.83 -19.55 -3.38
CA GLY A 10 10.50 -19.79 -4.66
C GLY A 10 11.79 -20.59 -4.52
N GLU A 11 12.43 -20.64 -3.34
CA GLU A 11 13.53 -21.55 -3.07
C GLU A 11 13.03 -23.01 -3.00
N LEU A 12 13.87 -23.97 -3.42
CA LEU A 12 13.51 -25.39 -3.45
C LEU A 12 13.14 -25.93 -2.06
N GLU A 13 13.84 -25.48 -1.03
CA GLU A 13 13.58 -25.84 0.35
C GLU A 13 13.51 -24.62 1.24
N LEU A 14 12.60 -24.63 2.20
CA LEU A 14 12.39 -23.57 3.18
C LEU A 14 12.31 -24.14 4.59
N ILE A 15 12.75 -23.33 5.54
CA ILE A 15 12.50 -23.56 6.96
C ILE A 15 11.50 -22.51 7.42
N ILE A 16 10.37 -22.95 7.93
CA ILE A 16 9.37 -22.10 8.58
C ILE A 16 9.55 -22.19 10.09
N GLU A 17 9.75 -21.05 10.73
CA GLU A 17 9.94 -20.92 12.17
C GLU A 17 9.21 -19.71 12.74
N GLY A 18 9.28 -19.48 14.03
CA GLY A 18 8.78 -18.28 14.70
C GLY A 18 7.27 -18.10 14.57
N GLU A 19 6.84 -16.88 14.19
CA GLU A 19 5.42 -16.52 14.13
C GLU A 19 4.67 -17.27 13.04
N LEU A 20 5.27 -17.41 11.85
CA LEU A 20 4.66 -18.13 10.74
C LEU A 20 4.45 -19.60 11.08
N TYR A 21 5.44 -20.26 11.75
CA TYR A 21 5.29 -21.62 12.25
C TYR A 21 4.10 -21.72 13.21
N ARG A 22 4.04 -20.84 14.21
CA ARG A 22 2.93 -20.83 15.19
C ARG A 22 1.58 -20.66 14.51
N HIS A 23 1.51 -19.73 13.56
CA HIS A 23 0.27 -19.49 12.82
C HIS A 23 -0.19 -20.73 12.04
N LEU A 24 0.69 -21.33 11.26
CA LEU A 24 0.34 -22.48 10.40
C LEU A 24 0.07 -23.76 11.19
N TYR A 25 0.92 -24.09 12.13
CA TYR A 25 0.88 -25.42 12.77
C TYR A 25 0.20 -25.43 14.12
N LEU A 26 0.28 -24.37 14.91
CA LEU A 26 -0.37 -24.34 16.22
C LEU A 26 -1.78 -23.74 16.14
N SER A 27 -1.98 -22.65 15.38
CA SER A 27 -3.29 -22.00 15.26
C SER A 27 -4.18 -22.66 14.21
N ARG A 28 -3.69 -22.80 12.97
CA ARG A 28 -4.44 -23.42 11.86
C ARG A 28 -4.44 -24.94 11.88
N ARG A 29 -3.55 -25.57 12.65
CA ARG A 29 -3.39 -27.03 12.75
C ARG A 29 -3.24 -27.71 11.40
N THR A 30 -2.44 -27.11 10.52
CA THR A 30 -2.20 -27.61 9.16
C THR A 30 -1.65 -29.03 9.20
N SER A 31 -2.26 -29.95 8.45
CA SER A 31 -1.79 -31.34 8.36
C SER A 31 -0.57 -31.48 7.46
N ALA A 32 0.21 -32.55 7.64
CA ALA A 32 1.41 -32.82 6.83
C ALA A 32 1.12 -33.04 5.34
N GLN A 33 -0.11 -33.48 5.02
CA GLN A 33 -0.53 -33.72 3.62
C GLN A 33 -1.01 -32.41 2.92
N THR A 34 -1.23 -31.33 3.68
CA THR A 34 -1.72 -30.07 3.12
C THR A 34 -0.58 -29.34 2.41
N LEU A 35 -0.78 -29.03 1.13
CA LEU A 35 0.13 -28.14 0.42
C LEU A 35 -0.03 -26.69 0.94
N LEU A 36 1.08 -26.10 1.35
CA LEU A 36 1.14 -24.72 1.80
C LEU A 36 1.38 -23.80 0.62
N ALA A 37 0.47 -22.87 0.38
CA ALA A 37 0.61 -21.84 -0.65
C ALA A 37 1.37 -20.63 -0.08
N LEU A 38 2.53 -20.32 -0.66
CA LEU A 38 3.39 -19.24 -0.23
C LEU A 38 3.65 -18.26 -1.38
N ARG A 39 3.81 -16.97 -1.02
CA ARG A 39 4.29 -15.90 -1.93
C ARG A 39 5.42 -15.11 -1.27
N ASN A 40 6.32 -14.57 -2.10
CA ASN A 40 7.38 -13.66 -1.67
C ASN A 40 7.01 -12.17 -1.88
N LEU A 41 5.90 -11.87 -2.56
CA LEU A 41 5.43 -10.54 -2.95
C LEU A 41 6.42 -9.74 -3.82
N LYS A 42 7.36 -10.42 -4.49
CA LYS A 42 8.37 -9.85 -5.39
C LYS A 42 8.14 -10.28 -6.84
N ASP A 43 7.45 -11.39 -7.01
CA ASP A 43 7.07 -11.95 -8.29
C ASP A 43 5.59 -12.35 -8.28
N ASN A 44 5.07 -12.72 -9.44
CA ASN A 44 3.66 -13.09 -9.58
C ASN A 44 3.39 -14.59 -9.36
N TYR A 45 4.34 -15.32 -8.77
CA TYR A 45 4.19 -16.74 -8.57
C TYR A 45 3.57 -17.08 -7.22
N LEU A 46 2.72 -18.12 -7.23
CA LEU A 46 2.25 -18.83 -6.05
C LEU A 46 3.00 -20.16 -6.00
N TYR A 47 3.73 -20.36 -4.90
CA TYR A 47 4.56 -21.53 -4.69
C TYR A 47 3.88 -22.47 -3.71
N PHE A 48 3.79 -23.75 -4.08
CA PHE A 48 3.19 -24.81 -3.25
C PHE A 48 4.27 -25.65 -2.63
N TYR A 49 4.22 -25.74 -1.33
CA TYR A 49 5.20 -26.44 -0.52
C TYR A 49 4.57 -27.63 0.20
N GLN A 50 5.28 -28.76 0.18
CA GLN A 50 4.96 -29.92 0.97
C GLN A 50 5.86 -29.97 2.20
N GLN A 51 5.29 -30.36 3.34
CA GLN A 51 6.03 -30.58 4.56
C GLN A 51 6.88 -31.85 4.45
N MET A 52 8.20 -31.72 4.72
CA MET A 52 9.15 -32.83 4.76
C MET A 52 9.41 -33.29 6.19
N GLU A 53 9.57 -32.32 7.09
CA GLU A 53 9.91 -32.55 8.49
C GLU A 53 9.20 -31.51 9.35
N ILE A 54 8.79 -31.91 10.54
CA ILE A 54 8.25 -30.99 11.55
C ILE A 54 8.75 -31.37 12.94
N ASN A 55 9.10 -30.40 13.74
CA ASN A 55 9.35 -30.54 15.17
C ASN A 55 8.66 -29.40 15.94
N LYS A 56 8.92 -29.27 17.24
CA LYS A 56 8.26 -28.26 18.09
C LYS A 56 8.64 -26.81 17.78
N LYS A 57 9.66 -26.53 16.94
CA LYS A 57 10.20 -25.19 16.72
C LYS A 57 10.14 -24.75 15.26
N TYR A 58 10.26 -25.69 14.33
CA TYR A 58 10.28 -25.40 12.89
C TYR A 58 9.63 -26.51 12.06
N ALA A 59 9.33 -26.20 10.82
CA ALA A 59 8.99 -27.15 9.77
C ALA A 59 9.89 -26.93 8.56
N ARG A 60 10.42 -28.01 7.97
CA ARG A 60 11.13 -28.01 6.70
C ARG A 60 10.16 -28.34 5.58
N LEU A 61 10.16 -27.52 4.57
CA LEU A 61 9.26 -27.61 3.42
C LEU A 61 10.08 -27.76 2.15
N ARG A 62 9.51 -28.47 1.15
CA ARG A 62 10.03 -28.54 -0.21
C ARG A 62 9.01 -28.00 -1.19
N CYS A 63 9.44 -27.14 -2.11
CA CYS A 63 8.64 -26.65 -3.21
C CYS A 63 8.35 -27.80 -4.17
N VAL A 64 7.06 -28.08 -4.41
CA VAL A 64 6.62 -29.16 -5.30
C VAL A 64 5.94 -28.65 -6.57
N GLN A 65 5.48 -27.39 -6.54
CA GLN A 65 4.82 -26.78 -7.68
C GLN A 65 4.94 -25.25 -7.57
N SER A 66 4.98 -24.59 -8.73
CA SER A 66 4.80 -23.13 -8.83
C SER A 66 3.80 -22.82 -9.95
N GLN A 67 3.03 -21.76 -9.76
CA GLN A 67 2.06 -21.30 -10.75
C GLN A 67 2.12 -19.79 -10.85
N GLU A 68 2.24 -19.27 -12.05
CA GLU A 68 2.10 -17.83 -12.26
C GLU A 68 0.63 -17.43 -12.11
N THR A 69 0.37 -16.60 -11.13
CA THR A 69 -0.99 -16.14 -10.79
C THR A 69 -0.92 -14.68 -10.38
N PRO A 70 -0.78 -13.74 -11.34
CA PRO A 70 -0.75 -12.32 -11.03
C PRO A 70 -2.09 -11.88 -10.41
N GLN A 71 -1.98 -11.15 -9.30
CA GLN A 71 -3.09 -10.52 -8.61
C GLN A 71 -2.63 -9.11 -8.23
N THR A 72 -2.43 -8.29 -9.25
CA THR A 72 -2.00 -6.90 -9.16
C THR A 72 -3.16 -5.96 -9.48
N PRO A 73 -3.14 -4.71 -9.00
CA PRO A 73 -4.14 -3.72 -9.35
C PRO A 73 -4.25 -3.53 -10.87
N LEU A 74 -5.47 -3.47 -11.39
CA LEU A 74 -5.74 -3.22 -12.81
C LEU A 74 -5.30 -1.80 -13.21
N HIS A 75 -5.44 -0.84 -12.31
CA HIS A 75 -5.06 0.55 -12.50
C HIS A 75 -4.06 0.96 -11.45
N GLN A 76 -3.04 1.70 -11.88
CA GLN A 76 -2.00 2.18 -10.99
C GLN A 76 -2.45 3.49 -10.33
N THR A 77 -2.85 3.42 -9.07
CA THR A 77 -3.14 4.60 -8.25
C THR A 77 -1.90 4.98 -7.45
N HIS A 78 -1.44 6.22 -7.61
CA HIS A 78 -0.32 6.78 -6.89
C HIS A 78 -0.79 7.95 -6.01
N LEU A 79 -0.55 7.88 -4.72
CA LEU A 79 -0.85 8.94 -3.76
C LEU A 79 0.44 9.66 -3.37
N LEU A 80 0.50 10.98 -3.58
CA LEU A 80 1.49 11.85 -2.95
C LEU A 80 0.84 12.38 -1.67
N TRP A 81 1.19 11.82 -0.54
CA TRP A 81 0.46 12.06 0.71
C TRP A 81 1.31 12.82 1.71
N ALA A 82 0.86 14.04 2.04
CA ALA A 82 1.51 14.84 3.07
C ALA A 82 1.48 14.11 4.41
N ILE A 83 2.58 14.20 5.15
CA ILE A 83 2.74 13.50 6.42
C ILE A 83 1.74 14.01 7.45
N ILE A 84 1.00 13.06 8.00
CA ILE A 84 0.03 13.22 9.09
C ILE A 84 0.44 12.33 10.28
N ALA A 85 -0.36 12.28 11.33
CA ALA A 85 -0.15 11.35 12.43
C ALA A 85 -0.06 9.91 11.93
N LEU A 86 1.10 9.25 12.12
CA LEU A 86 1.38 7.91 11.56
C LEU A 86 0.38 6.84 11.99
N LYS A 87 -0.20 6.97 13.20
CA LYS A 87 -1.30 6.11 13.64
C LYS A 87 -2.54 6.16 12.73
N ASN A 88 -2.79 7.30 12.08
CA ASN A 88 -3.90 7.44 11.14
C ASN A 88 -3.54 6.81 9.79
N VAL A 89 -2.26 6.94 9.35
CA VAL A 89 -1.75 6.21 8.19
C VAL A 89 -1.91 4.70 8.40
N GLU A 90 -1.42 4.15 9.52
CA GLU A 90 -1.51 2.72 9.84
C GLU A 90 -2.93 2.16 9.77
N LYS A 91 -3.93 2.95 10.20
CA LYS A 91 -5.34 2.54 10.18
C LYS A 91 -5.88 2.31 8.77
N VAL A 92 -5.50 3.17 7.82
CA VAL A 92 -6.08 3.13 6.47
C VAL A 92 -5.19 2.39 5.47
N LEU A 93 -3.92 2.18 5.77
CA LEU A 93 -2.95 1.51 4.91
C LEU A 93 -3.44 0.13 4.39
N PRO A 94 -4.08 -0.74 5.21
CA PRO A 94 -4.65 -1.99 4.72
C PRO A 94 -5.72 -1.78 3.66
N TYR A 95 -6.56 -0.78 3.81
CA TYR A 95 -7.65 -0.48 2.87
C TYR A 95 -7.11 0.11 1.56
N LEU A 96 -6.12 1.01 1.63
CA LEU A 96 -5.43 1.53 0.45
C LEU A 96 -4.80 0.41 -0.37
N ASN A 97 -4.18 -0.57 0.30
CA ASN A 97 -3.61 -1.75 -0.34
C ASN A 97 -4.69 -2.61 -1.03
N GLN A 98 -5.84 -2.83 -0.38
CA GLN A 98 -6.96 -3.60 -0.92
C GLN A 98 -7.66 -2.87 -2.08
N MET A 99 -7.71 -1.54 -2.06
CA MET A 99 -8.27 -0.71 -3.13
C MET A 99 -7.32 -0.54 -4.32
N GLY A 100 -6.13 -1.17 -4.29
CA GLY A 100 -5.23 -1.19 -5.43
C GLY A 100 -4.31 0.03 -5.54
N VAL A 101 -4.07 0.77 -4.46
CA VAL A 101 -3.00 1.77 -4.44
C VAL A 101 -1.67 1.06 -4.69
N CYS A 102 -0.92 1.52 -5.71
CA CYS A 102 0.36 0.93 -6.09
C CYS A 102 1.53 1.58 -5.38
N LYS A 103 1.41 2.88 -5.13
CA LYS A 103 2.48 3.68 -4.54
C LYS A 103 1.93 4.78 -3.63
N ILE A 104 2.63 5.01 -2.52
CA ILE A 104 2.46 6.19 -1.69
C ILE A 104 3.82 6.88 -1.58
N SER A 105 3.89 8.15 -2.01
CA SER A 105 5.03 9.03 -1.80
C SER A 105 4.68 10.00 -0.67
N PHE A 106 5.25 9.78 0.51
CA PHE A 106 5.10 10.68 1.65
C PHE A 106 5.99 11.90 1.50
N PHE A 107 5.47 13.08 1.84
CA PHE A 107 6.24 14.33 1.81
C PHE A 107 5.85 15.25 2.97
N TYR A 108 6.74 16.16 3.35
CA TYR A 108 6.45 17.18 4.34
C TYR A 108 5.84 18.41 3.66
N ALA A 109 4.55 18.66 3.93
CA ALA A 109 3.89 19.92 3.64
C ALA A 109 4.17 20.93 4.77
N ASP A 110 3.84 22.23 4.54
CA ASP A 110 4.08 23.30 5.52
C ASP A 110 3.38 23.01 6.86
N TYR A 111 2.17 22.44 6.82
CA TYR A 111 1.37 22.08 8.01
C TYR A 111 1.46 20.61 8.40
N SER A 112 2.42 19.85 7.84
CA SER A 112 2.69 18.49 8.28
C SER A 112 3.19 18.42 9.71
N GLN A 113 2.92 17.31 10.39
CA GLN A 113 3.44 17.03 11.73
C GLN A 113 4.95 16.73 11.66
N LYS A 114 5.78 17.72 11.98
CA LYS A 114 7.24 17.69 11.81
C LYS A 114 7.98 16.72 12.74
N ASP A 115 7.34 16.24 13.80
CA ASP A 115 7.84 15.23 14.73
C ASP A 115 7.64 13.79 14.19
N GLN A 116 6.79 13.59 13.21
CA GLN A 116 6.55 12.30 12.58
C GLN A 116 7.66 11.97 11.58
N ARG A 117 8.13 10.73 11.61
CA ARG A 117 9.21 10.22 10.75
C ARG A 117 8.76 8.90 10.12
N PRO A 118 7.98 8.93 9.03
CA PRO A 118 7.43 7.73 8.41
C PRO A 118 8.52 6.77 7.92
N GLU A 119 9.70 7.26 7.55
CA GLU A 119 10.86 6.45 7.18
C GLU A 119 11.33 5.53 8.31
N HIS A 120 11.17 5.93 9.57
CA HIS A 120 11.49 5.10 10.74
C HIS A 120 10.41 4.04 11.02
N HIS A 121 9.25 4.15 10.39
CA HIS A 121 8.13 3.22 10.52
C HIS A 121 8.00 2.26 9.32
N LEU A 122 8.96 2.27 8.38
CA LEU A 122 8.90 1.48 7.16
C LEU A 122 8.66 -0.01 7.44
N GLU A 123 9.41 -0.62 8.33
CA GLU A 123 9.22 -2.04 8.71
C GLU A 123 7.81 -2.33 9.24
N ARG A 124 7.23 -1.39 9.96
CA ARG A 124 5.87 -1.52 10.48
C ARG A 124 4.84 -1.42 9.38
N PHE A 125 5.00 -0.46 8.46
CA PHE A 125 4.13 -0.31 7.30
C PHE A 125 4.21 -1.54 6.40
N GLU A 126 5.40 -2.05 6.13
CA GLU A 126 5.59 -3.28 5.35
C GLU A 126 4.88 -4.48 5.99
N LYS A 127 4.96 -4.66 7.31
CA LYS A 127 4.22 -5.71 8.01
C LYS A 127 2.70 -5.59 7.81
N ILE A 128 2.17 -4.37 7.91
CA ILE A 128 0.74 -4.09 7.67
C ILE A 128 0.37 -4.43 6.23
N LEU A 129 1.18 -4.01 5.25
CA LEU A 129 0.96 -4.28 3.84
C LEU A 129 1.02 -5.78 3.52
N ILE A 130 1.99 -6.50 4.06
CA ILE A 130 2.11 -7.96 3.92
C ILE A 130 0.86 -8.66 4.45
N GLN A 131 0.41 -8.29 5.66
CA GLN A 131 -0.81 -8.87 6.24
C GLN A 131 -2.05 -8.57 5.38
N SER A 132 -2.18 -7.34 4.91
CA SER A 132 -3.27 -6.95 4.01
C SER A 132 -3.22 -7.72 2.69
N SER A 133 -2.04 -7.87 2.08
CA SER A 133 -1.84 -8.62 0.83
C SER A 133 -2.20 -10.10 0.99
N GLN A 134 -1.86 -10.73 2.11
CA GLN A 134 -2.29 -12.10 2.42
C GLN A 134 -3.82 -12.25 2.50
N GLN A 135 -4.51 -11.21 3.00
CA GLN A 135 -5.97 -11.21 3.13
C GLN A 135 -6.66 -10.99 1.79
N CYS A 136 -6.24 -10.01 0.99
CA CYS A 136 -6.88 -9.68 -0.28
C CYS A 136 -6.35 -10.50 -1.47
N GLY A 137 -5.26 -11.25 -1.29
CA GLY A 137 -4.68 -12.10 -2.34
C GLY A 137 -3.68 -11.38 -3.25
N ARG A 138 -3.34 -10.12 -2.99
CA ARG A 138 -2.44 -9.31 -3.81
C ARG A 138 -1.06 -9.96 -3.92
N SER A 139 -0.48 -9.98 -5.15
CA SER A 139 0.77 -10.69 -5.44
C SER A 139 2.02 -9.82 -5.38
N ASP A 140 1.86 -8.51 -5.35
CA ASP A 140 2.93 -7.51 -5.21
C ASP A 140 2.81 -6.73 -3.91
N LEU A 141 3.83 -5.97 -3.57
CA LEU A 141 3.83 -5.07 -2.41
C LEU A 141 3.70 -3.62 -2.88
N MET A 142 2.81 -2.85 -2.23
CA MET A 142 2.70 -1.41 -2.44
C MET A 142 4.05 -0.74 -2.19
N VAL A 143 4.45 0.16 -3.08
CA VAL A 143 5.70 0.92 -2.96
C VAL A 143 5.50 2.10 -2.00
N LEU A 144 6.41 2.25 -1.05
CA LEU A 144 6.48 3.41 -0.16
C LEU A 144 7.73 4.23 -0.50
N GLU A 145 7.55 5.52 -0.73
CA GLU A 145 8.61 6.47 -1.05
C GLU A 145 8.56 7.65 -0.07
N PHE A 146 9.70 8.27 0.19
CA PHE A 146 9.80 9.41 1.08
C PHE A 146 10.49 10.57 0.36
N LEU A 147 9.83 11.72 0.36
CA LEU A 147 10.26 12.97 -0.27
C LEU A 147 10.41 14.05 0.79
N GLU A 148 11.33 14.97 0.58
CA GLU A 148 11.67 15.97 1.59
C GLU A 148 10.53 16.96 1.86
N ASN A 149 9.90 17.48 0.78
CA ASN A 149 8.93 18.55 0.88
C ASN A 149 8.02 18.62 -0.35
N THR A 150 7.09 19.57 -0.34
CA THR A 150 6.13 19.82 -1.42
C THR A 150 6.83 20.13 -2.75
N GLU A 151 7.91 20.93 -2.74
CA GLU A 151 8.65 21.29 -3.95
C GLU A 151 9.31 20.09 -4.61
N GLN A 152 9.92 19.20 -3.80
CA GLN A 152 10.50 17.97 -4.33
C GLN A 152 9.42 17.07 -4.92
N ALA A 153 8.27 16.94 -4.24
CA ALA A 153 7.13 16.16 -4.74
C ALA A 153 6.65 16.67 -6.10
N LEU A 154 6.49 17.98 -6.23
CA LEU A 154 6.08 18.63 -7.48
C LEU A 154 7.10 18.50 -8.60
N LYS A 155 8.39 18.55 -8.27
CA LYS A 155 9.49 18.39 -9.24
C LYS A 155 9.57 16.93 -9.73
N THR A 156 9.41 15.97 -8.81
CA THR A 156 9.49 14.54 -9.13
C THR A 156 8.26 14.09 -9.93
N TYR A 157 7.09 14.64 -9.61
CA TYR A 157 5.80 14.30 -10.23
C TYR A 157 5.14 15.53 -10.85
N PRO A 158 5.68 16.03 -11.99
CA PRO A 158 5.23 17.30 -12.57
C PRO A 158 3.80 17.27 -13.10
N LYS A 159 3.20 16.11 -13.30
CA LYS A 159 1.82 15.93 -13.78
C LYS A 159 0.84 15.53 -12.66
N ALA A 160 1.28 15.48 -11.42
CA ALA A 160 0.40 15.12 -10.32
C ALA A 160 -0.72 16.15 -10.16
N ALA A 161 -1.95 15.68 -10.01
CA ALA A 161 -3.10 16.49 -9.63
C ALA A 161 -3.05 16.85 -8.14
N VAL A 162 -3.82 17.83 -7.71
CA VAL A 162 -3.89 18.26 -6.31
C VAL A 162 -5.33 18.18 -5.82
N MET A 163 -5.53 17.61 -4.64
CA MET A 163 -6.80 17.68 -3.90
C MET A 163 -6.73 18.82 -2.90
N ASP A 164 -7.55 19.86 -3.11
CA ASP A 164 -7.68 21.01 -2.20
C ASP A 164 -9.14 21.45 -2.11
N LEU A 165 -9.53 22.05 -0.98
CA LEU A 165 -10.89 22.58 -0.78
C LEU A 165 -11.26 23.67 -1.79
N HIS A 166 -10.27 24.39 -2.31
CA HIS A 166 -10.43 25.47 -3.29
C HIS A 166 -10.28 24.98 -4.74
N GLY A 167 -10.36 23.66 -4.97
CA GLY A 167 -10.26 23.10 -6.31
C GLY A 167 -11.38 23.56 -7.23
N THR A 168 -11.03 23.83 -8.49
CA THR A 168 -11.96 24.26 -9.54
C THR A 168 -12.62 23.10 -10.28
N HIS A 169 -12.04 21.90 -10.17
CA HIS A 169 -12.54 20.69 -10.82
C HIS A 169 -13.18 19.74 -9.80
N SER A 170 -14.23 19.04 -10.21
CA SER A 170 -14.81 17.98 -9.36
C SER A 170 -13.89 16.77 -9.29
N SER A 171 -13.72 16.18 -8.11
CA SER A 171 -12.98 14.93 -7.92
C SER A 171 -13.49 13.77 -8.77
N THR A 172 -14.77 13.81 -9.20
CA THR A 172 -15.35 12.83 -10.12
C THR A 172 -14.73 12.87 -11.53
N CYS A 173 -14.10 14.01 -11.90
CA CYS A 173 -13.40 14.17 -13.16
C CYS A 173 -11.92 13.77 -13.08
N LEU A 174 -11.41 13.42 -11.91
CA LEU A 174 -10.01 13.02 -11.72
C LEU A 174 -9.72 11.75 -12.52
N GLN A 175 -8.94 11.88 -13.59
CA GLN A 175 -8.76 10.79 -14.56
C GLN A 175 -7.44 10.05 -14.44
N ASP A 176 -6.33 10.72 -14.29
CA ASP A 176 -5.01 10.08 -14.35
C ASP A 176 -4.35 9.98 -12.96
N LEU A 177 -4.83 9.00 -12.17
CA LEU A 177 -4.27 8.72 -10.84
C LEU A 177 -2.88 8.06 -10.88
N GLN A 178 -2.45 7.61 -12.05
CA GLN A 178 -1.11 7.03 -12.25
C GLN A 178 -0.01 8.11 -12.19
N GLN A 179 -0.32 9.32 -12.65
CA GLN A 179 0.60 10.46 -12.58
C GLN A 179 0.78 10.99 -11.15
N GLY A 180 -0.10 10.55 -10.25
CA GLY A 180 -0.11 10.93 -8.85
C GLY A 180 -1.20 11.95 -8.51
N VAL A 181 -1.67 11.87 -7.28
CA VAL A 181 -2.59 12.86 -6.70
C VAL A 181 -2.07 13.30 -5.35
N MET A 182 -1.87 14.59 -5.17
CA MET A 182 -1.37 15.21 -3.94
C MET A 182 -2.52 15.39 -2.95
N ILE A 183 -2.27 14.99 -1.71
CA ILE A 183 -3.22 15.08 -0.59
C ILE A 183 -2.53 15.81 0.54
N GLY A 184 -3.14 16.91 1.01
CA GLY A 184 -2.63 17.73 2.10
C GLY A 184 -2.74 17.05 3.47
N PRO A 185 -2.05 17.60 4.49
CA PRO A 185 -2.24 17.21 5.88
C PRO A 185 -3.60 17.71 6.41
N GLU A 186 -3.88 17.48 7.70
CA GLU A 186 -5.15 17.89 8.33
C GLU A 186 -5.41 19.40 8.23
N GLY A 187 -4.36 20.23 8.24
CA GLY A 187 -4.44 21.69 8.06
C GLY A 187 -4.55 22.15 6.60
N GLY A 188 -4.57 21.22 5.64
CA GLY A 188 -4.53 21.54 4.21
C GLY A 188 -3.17 22.09 3.75
N PHE A 189 -3.15 22.70 2.59
CA PHE A 189 -1.96 23.35 2.03
C PHE A 189 -1.90 24.85 2.43
N SER A 190 -0.69 25.36 2.65
CA SER A 190 -0.45 26.77 2.91
C SER A 190 -0.69 27.63 1.66
N GLN A 191 -0.80 28.96 1.85
CA GLN A 191 -0.91 29.89 0.73
C GLN A 191 0.31 29.79 -0.21
N ARG A 192 1.51 29.68 0.36
CA ARG A 192 2.76 29.48 -0.39
C ARG A 192 2.72 28.22 -1.26
N GLU A 193 2.21 27.10 -0.71
CA GLU A 193 2.10 25.85 -1.44
C GLU A 193 1.05 25.95 -2.56
N ARG A 194 -0.08 26.63 -2.33
CA ARG A 194 -1.09 26.86 -3.35
C ARG A 194 -0.56 27.66 -4.54
N GLU A 195 0.33 28.61 -4.32
CA GLU A 195 1.01 29.35 -5.38
C GLU A 195 1.88 28.42 -6.25
N LEU A 196 2.46 27.35 -5.67
CA LEU A 196 3.20 26.35 -6.44
C LEU A 196 2.27 25.46 -7.31
N PHE A 197 0.98 25.48 -7.05
CA PHE A 197 0.00 24.64 -7.77
C PHE A 197 -0.66 25.34 -8.96
N GLU A 198 -0.34 26.61 -9.26
CA GLU A 198 -1.01 27.44 -10.29
C GLU A 198 -1.11 26.79 -11.68
N LEU A 199 -0.13 25.96 -12.05
CA LEU A 199 -0.11 25.26 -13.34
C LEU A 199 -0.63 23.82 -13.27
N ARG A 200 -1.35 23.47 -12.20
CA ARG A 200 -1.82 22.10 -11.98
C ARG A 200 -3.34 22.02 -11.96
N GLU A 201 -3.83 20.83 -12.23
CA GLU A 201 -5.23 20.53 -12.04
C GLU A 201 -5.53 20.37 -10.53
N ILE A 202 -6.37 21.25 -10.02
CA ILE A 202 -6.78 21.26 -8.61
C ILE A 202 -8.23 20.79 -8.53
N TYR A 203 -8.44 19.72 -7.80
CA TYR A 203 -9.73 19.05 -7.64
C TYR A 203 -10.27 19.26 -6.23
N SER A 204 -11.59 19.37 -6.11
CA SER A 204 -12.33 19.38 -4.85
C SER A 204 -13.41 18.31 -4.83
N THR A 205 -13.89 17.96 -3.65
CA THR A 205 -15.05 17.10 -3.52
C THR A 205 -16.34 17.90 -3.77
N PRO A 206 -17.34 17.35 -4.47
CA PRO A 206 -18.62 18.02 -4.63
C PRO A 206 -19.45 18.06 -3.34
N ASN A 207 -19.04 17.31 -2.32
CA ASN A 207 -19.70 17.30 -1.01
C ASN A 207 -19.26 18.53 -0.20
N PRO A 208 -20.17 19.27 0.45
CA PRO A 208 -19.83 20.40 1.31
C PRO A 208 -19.08 20.02 2.59
N LEU A 209 -19.03 18.73 2.95
CA LEU A 209 -18.34 18.24 4.12
C LEU A 209 -16.85 18.07 3.81
N THR A 210 -16.01 18.57 4.73
CA THR A 210 -14.55 18.41 4.63
C THR A 210 -14.16 17.00 5.03
N LEU A 211 -13.42 16.32 4.18
CA LEU A 211 -12.80 15.04 4.52
C LEU A 211 -11.51 15.26 5.31
N THR A 212 -11.22 14.35 6.23
CA THR A 212 -9.88 14.26 6.81
C THR A 212 -8.86 13.85 5.74
N SER A 213 -7.57 14.04 6.01
CA SER A 213 -6.51 13.67 5.07
C SER A 213 -6.56 12.17 4.70
N GLU A 214 -6.75 11.28 5.69
CA GLU A 214 -6.94 9.84 5.45
C GLU A 214 -8.26 9.51 4.72
N GLY A 215 -9.31 10.28 4.97
CA GLY A 215 -10.58 10.15 4.24
C GLY A 215 -10.42 10.51 2.77
N MET A 216 -9.62 11.55 2.46
CA MET A 216 -9.27 11.94 1.10
C MET A 216 -8.42 10.86 0.41
N ALA A 217 -7.47 10.26 1.11
CA ALA A 217 -6.66 9.16 0.58
C ALA A 217 -7.54 7.96 0.20
N LEU A 218 -8.52 7.60 1.03
CA LEU A 218 -9.48 6.55 0.74
C LEU A 218 -10.38 6.89 -0.44
N LEU A 219 -10.85 8.14 -0.56
CA LEU A 219 -11.63 8.58 -1.71
C LEU A 219 -10.83 8.44 -3.02
N CYS A 220 -9.59 8.94 -3.06
CA CYS A 220 -8.74 8.83 -4.25
C CYS A 220 -8.45 7.37 -4.61
N ALA A 221 -8.21 6.50 -3.62
CA ALA A 221 -8.06 5.07 -3.84
C ALA A 221 -9.33 4.43 -4.41
N GLY A 222 -10.51 4.80 -3.90
CA GLY A 222 -11.80 4.35 -4.38
C GLY A 222 -12.06 4.76 -5.84
N LEU A 223 -11.76 6.02 -6.18
CA LEU A 223 -11.86 6.50 -7.57
C LEU A 223 -10.92 5.72 -8.51
N GLY A 224 -9.71 5.40 -8.05
CA GLY A 224 -8.76 4.60 -8.81
C GLY A 224 -9.21 3.16 -9.04
N SER A 225 -9.85 2.54 -8.04
CA SER A 225 -10.29 1.15 -8.11
C SER A 225 -11.48 0.91 -9.05
N GLN A 226 -12.24 1.96 -9.38
CA GLN A 226 -13.47 1.87 -10.21
C GLN A 226 -13.22 2.21 -11.68
N LYS A 227 -12.00 2.58 -12.08
CA LYS A 227 -11.70 2.86 -13.48
C LYS A 227 -11.76 1.60 -14.32
N GLY A 228 -12.51 1.66 -15.41
CA GLY A 228 -12.65 0.55 -16.37
C GLY A 228 -13.95 -0.25 -16.27
N LEU A 229 -14.92 0.22 -15.45
CA LEU A 229 -16.31 -0.25 -15.50
C LEU A 229 -17.13 0.53 -16.53
#